data_d7a7cb302fe37c1a70758e98b1b0bf1d
#
_entry.id   d7a7cb302fe37c1a70758e98b1b0bf1d
#
_cell.length_a   1.000
_cell.length_b   1.000
_cell.length_c   1.000
_cell.angle_alpha   90.00
_cell.angle_beta   90.00
_cell.angle_gamma   90.00
#
_symmetry.space_group_name_H-M   'P 1'
#
loop_
_entity.id
_entity.type
_entity.pdbx_description
1 polymer ?
#
loop_
_entity_poly.entity_id
_entity_poly.type
_entity_poly.pdbx_seq_one_letter_code
_entity_poly.pdbx_strand_id
1 'polypeptide(L)'
;MNKRKIPGRCVERLSIYRRALLQDGRLHGPSIFSHELAFACRLTAAQVRRDLMLIGYSGSPTTGYEVKRLLSSIGALLDPPHVREVAIVGMGHLGRSIAAYLVDRSPKIHLTAAFDVNPDKIGATFSGVPCYSVEKLTEVVSSRGIVLGILTVPAEHAQETAEQLARAGVTGILNFAPVCLHIPEKIHVENIDMTVALEKVGFFACGSHRRKGNIDDHSSTSNIDQTAP
;
A
#
# COMPACT_ATOMS: atom_id res chain seq x y z
N MET A 1 18.05 -15.17 -2.23
CA MET A 1 17.22 -14.65 -3.35
C MET A 1 17.46 -13.16 -3.49
N ASN A 2 17.74 -12.64 -4.68
CA ASN A 2 18.06 -11.23 -4.87
C ASN A 2 16.76 -10.38 -4.86
N LYS A 3 16.44 -9.71 -3.73
CA LYS A 3 15.22 -8.91 -3.54
C LYS A 3 15.01 -7.81 -4.59
N ARG A 4 16.08 -7.35 -5.25
CA ARG A 4 16.02 -6.30 -6.31
C ARG A 4 15.39 -6.76 -7.63
N LYS A 5 15.10 -8.05 -7.80
CA LYS A 5 14.52 -8.61 -9.04
C LYS A 5 13.00 -8.82 -9.00
N ILE A 6 12.35 -8.54 -7.85
CA ILE A 6 10.90 -8.73 -7.72
C ILE A 6 10.21 -7.39 -8.02
N PRO A 7 9.29 -7.34 -9.00
CA PRO A 7 8.56 -6.12 -9.30
C PRO A 7 7.71 -5.63 -8.12
N GLY A 8 7.64 -4.31 -7.89
CA GLY A 8 6.87 -3.70 -6.78
C GLY A 8 5.41 -4.18 -6.75
N ARG A 9 4.74 -4.24 -7.90
CA ARG A 9 3.37 -4.78 -8.02
C ARG A 9 3.24 -6.25 -7.56
N CYS A 10 4.31 -7.04 -7.67
CA CYS A 10 4.31 -8.41 -7.13
C CYS A 10 4.39 -8.38 -5.59
N VAL A 11 5.22 -7.50 -5.03
CA VAL A 11 5.32 -7.28 -3.57
C VAL A 11 3.98 -6.86 -2.97
N GLU A 12 3.27 -5.92 -3.61
CA GLU A 12 1.92 -5.51 -3.21
C GLU A 12 0.96 -6.69 -3.18
N ARG A 13 0.89 -7.47 -4.27
CA ARG A 13 0.00 -8.63 -4.34
C ARG A 13 0.35 -9.70 -3.32
N LEU A 14 1.63 -9.97 -3.08
CA LEU A 14 2.05 -10.91 -2.03
C LEU A 14 1.59 -10.45 -0.64
N SER A 15 1.60 -9.14 -0.37
CA SER A 15 1.06 -8.58 0.86
C SER A 15 -0.47 -8.77 0.94
N ILE A 16 -1.18 -8.62 -0.19
CA ILE A 16 -2.63 -8.86 -0.28
C ILE A 16 -2.93 -10.36 -0.05
N TYR A 17 -2.16 -11.28 -0.67
CA TYR A 17 -2.32 -12.73 -0.46
C TYR A 17 -2.13 -13.11 1.01
N ARG A 18 -1.06 -12.61 1.64
CA ARG A 18 -0.81 -12.85 3.06
C ARG A 18 -1.97 -12.40 3.94
N ARG A 19 -2.49 -11.20 3.69
CA ARG A 19 -3.63 -10.66 4.44
C ARG A 19 -4.89 -11.50 4.24
N ALA A 20 -5.20 -11.88 3.00
CA ALA A 20 -6.35 -12.75 2.70
C ALA A 20 -6.24 -14.10 3.41
N LEU A 21 -5.08 -14.75 3.35
CA LEU A 21 -4.82 -16.03 4.01
C LEU A 21 -4.90 -15.97 5.55
N LEU A 22 -4.60 -14.81 6.15
CA LEU A 22 -4.64 -14.63 7.61
C LEU A 22 -6.03 -14.20 8.12
N GLN A 23 -6.83 -13.50 7.31
CA GLN A 23 -8.05 -12.84 7.77
C GLN A 23 -9.33 -13.50 7.22
N ASP A 24 -9.30 -14.14 6.06
CA ASP A 24 -10.48 -14.77 5.48
C ASP A 24 -10.64 -16.20 6.02
N GLY A 25 -11.59 -16.39 6.95
CA GLY A 25 -11.88 -17.69 7.55
C GLY A 25 -12.24 -18.79 6.54
N ARG A 26 -12.66 -18.41 5.32
CA ARG A 26 -12.95 -19.35 4.22
C ARG A 26 -11.67 -19.94 3.62
N LEU A 27 -10.51 -19.29 3.83
CA LEU A 27 -9.20 -19.71 3.33
C LEU A 27 -8.37 -20.45 4.40
N HIS A 28 -8.94 -20.80 5.55
CA HIS A 28 -8.25 -21.43 6.68
C HIS A 28 -8.04 -22.96 6.51
N GLY A 29 -8.29 -23.51 5.35
CA GLY A 29 -7.96 -24.91 5.03
C GLY A 29 -6.44 -25.18 5.06
N PRO A 30 -6.03 -26.47 5.08
CA PRO A 30 -4.61 -26.84 5.03
C PRO A 30 -3.97 -26.48 3.69
N SER A 31 -4.78 -26.42 2.62
CA SER A 31 -4.35 -26.12 1.26
C SER A 31 -5.31 -25.16 0.57
N ILE A 32 -4.82 -24.42 -0.41
CA ILE A 32 -5.59 -23.49 -1.24
C ILE A 32 -5.17 -23.59 -2.70
N PHE A 33 -6.12 -23.54 -3.63
CA PHE A 33 -5.82 -23.46 -5.04
C PHE A 33 -5.64 -22.02 -5.53
N SER A 34 -4.90 -21.86 -6.65
CA SER A 34 -4.68 -20.52 -7.22
C SER A 34 -5.94 -19.78 -7.62
N HIS A 35 -7.01 -20.48 -8.00
CA HIS A 35 -8.29 -19.86 -8.35
C HIS A 35 -9.05 -19.36 -7.12
N GLU A 36 -8.98 -20.04 -5.99
CA GLU A 36 -9.59 -19.62 -4.73
C GLU A 36 -8.91 -18.37 -4.17
N LEU A 37 -7.56 -18.36 -4.13
CA LEU A 37 -6.79 -17.19 -3.70
C LEU A 37 -6.99 -16.00 -4.65
N ALA A 38 -7.07 -16.27 -5.96
CA ALA A 38 -7.36 -15.27 -6.97
C ALA A 38 -8.74 -14.64 -6.79
N PHE A 39 -9.76 -15.47 -6.53
CA PHE A 39 -11.12 -15.00 -6.26
C PHE A 39 -11.17 -14.09 -5.02
N ALA A 40 -10.57 -14.52 -3.91
CA ALA A 40 -10.50 -13.74 -2.67
C ALA A 40 -9.80 -12.39 -2.84
N CYS A 41 -8.79 -12.34 -3.72
CA CYS A 41 -7.98 -11.13 -3.97
C CYS A 41 -8.45 -10.32 -5.20
N ARG A 42 -9.50 -10.73 -5.91
CA ARG A 42 -9.98 -10.12 -7.17
C ARG A 42 -8.89 -10.06 -8.25
N LEU A 43 -8.17 -11.16 -8.41
CA LEU A 43 -7.08 -11.33 -9.38
C LEU A 43 -7.36 -12.54 -10.28
N THR A 44 -6.44 -12.86 -11.19
CA THR A 44 -6.51 -14.07 -12.01
C THR A 44 -5.65 -15.18 -11.43
N ALA A 45 -6.07 -16.44 -11.57
CA ALA A 45 -5.27 -17.59 -11.14
C ALA A 45 -3.88 -17.65 -11.82
N ALA A 46 -3.79 -17.19 -13.07
CA ALA A 46 -2.53 -17.07 -13.79
C ALA A 46 -1.58 -16.07 -13.12
N GLN A 47 -2.11 -14.93 -12.65
CA GLN A 47 -1.31 -13.94 -11.93
C GLN A 47 -0.80 -14.48 -10.59
N VAL A 48 -1.67 -15.15 -9.82
CA VAL A 48 -1.27 -15.80 -8.56
C VAL A 48 -0.13 -16.79 -8.79
N ARG A 49 -0.27 -17.70 -9.78
CA ARG A 49 0.77 -18.68 -10.09
C ARG A 49 2.10 -18.02 -10.47
N ARG A 50 2.06 -16.97 -11.31
CA ARG A 50 3.26 -16.24 -11.73
C ARG A 50 3.96 -15.58 -10.55
N ASP A 51 3.20 -14.93 -9.66
CA ASP A 51 3.77 -14.27 -8.48
C ASP A 51 4.42 -15.27 -7.52
N LEU A 52 3.77 -16.41 -7.28
CA LEU A 52 4.32 -17.44 -6.40
C LEU A 52 5.57 -18.10 -7.00
N MET A 53 5.60 -18.32 -8.33
CA MET A 53 6.80 -18.79 -9.02
C MET A 53 7.98 -17.81 -8.89
N LEU A 54 7.72 -16.48 -8.93
CA LEU A 54 8.76 -15.45 -8.76
C LEU A 54 9.44 -15.52 -7.38
N ILE A 55 8.73 -15.96 -6.35
CA ILE A 55 9.30 -16.18 -5.01
C ILE A 55 9.83 -17.59 -4.79
N GLY A 56 9.87 -18.41 -5.86
CA GLY A 56 10.37 -19.78 -5.80
C GLY A 56 9.40 -20.77 -5.13
N TYR A 57 8.11 -20.45 -5.05
CA TYR A 57 7.10 -21.33 -4.46
C TYR A 57 6.20 -21.95 -5.54
N SER A 58 6.12 -23.27 -5.55
CA SER A 58 5.29 -24.04 -6.47
C SER A 58 4.30 -24.91 -5.70
N GLY A 59 3.05 -24.91 -6.13
CA GLY A 59 2.02 -25.80 -5.62
C GLY A 59 1.91 -27.09 -6.45
N SER A 60 1.12 -28.02 -5.97
CA SER A 60 0.74 -29.22 -6.72
C SER A 60 -0.56 -28.98 -7.49
N PRO A 61 -0.69 -29.49 -8.73
CA PRO A 61 -1.95 -29.42 -9.47
C PRO A 61 -3.11 -30.11 -8.77
N THR A 62 -2.84 -31.15 -7.97
CA THR A 62 -3.85 -31.96 -7.29
C THR A 62 -4.18 -31.48 -5.88
N THR A 63 -3.21 -30.93 -5.15
CA THR A 63 -3.39 -30.51 -3.74
C THR A 63 -3.29 -29.01 -3.52
N GLY A 64 -2.99 -28.23 -4.56
CA GLY A 64 -2.85 -26.77 -4.45
C GLY A 64 -1.57 -26.35 -3.71
N TYR A 65 -1.68 -25.27 -2.96
CA TYR A 65 -0.62 -24.69 -2.13
C TYR A 65 -0.91 -24.97 -0.67
N GLU A 66 0.03 -25.52 0.06
CA GLU A 66 -0.06 -25.65 1.51
C GLU A 66 -0.01 -24.27 2.16
N VAL A 67 -1.08 -23.86 2.88
CA VAL A 67 -1.25 -22.50 3.39
C VAL A 67 -0.13 -22.07 4.34
N LYS A 68 0.26 -22.95 5.27
CA LYS A 68 1.34 -22.64 6.24
C LYS A 68 2.68 -22.38 5.55
N ARG A 69 3.04 -23.23 4.57
CA ARG A 69 4.28 -23.07 3.81
C ARG A 69 4.23 -21.86 2.90
N LEU A 70 3.08 -21.57 2.30
CA LEU A 70 2.87 -20.38 1.48
C LEU A 70 3.05 -19.11 2.32
N LEU A 71 2.43 -19.03 3.49
CA LEU A 71 2.61 -17.91 4.43
C LEU A 71 4.06 -17.75 4.86
N SER A 72 4.75 -18.84 5.16
CA SER A 72 6.18 -18.83 5.50
C SER A 72 7.04 -18.31 4.34
N SER A 73 6.76 -18.73 3.09
CA SER A 73 7.50 -18.29 1.91
C SER A 73 7.28 -16.81 1.61
N ILE A 74 6.05 -16.34 1.74
CA ILE A 74 5.74 -14.90 1.61
C ILE A 74 6.42 -14.11 2.75
N GLY A 75 6.35 -14.61 3.97
CA GLY A 75 7.01 -14.00 5.14
C GLY A 75 8.52 -13.90 4.96
N ALA A 76 9.20 -14.94 4.48
CA ALA A 76 10.64 -14.92 4.22
C ALA A 76 11.08 -13.81 3.26
N LEU A 77 10.18 -13.39 2.35
CA LEU A 77 10.43 -12.27 1.45
C LEU A 77 10.09 -10.92 2.07
N LEU A 78 8.89 -10.80 2.63
CA LEU A 78 8.32 -9.51 3.07
C LEU A 78 8.83 -9.09 4.44
N ASP A 79 9.05 -10.05 5.35
CA ASP A 79 9.44 -9.74 6.71
C ASP A 79 10.96 -9.49 6.79
N PRO A 80 11.38 -8.38 7.37
CA PRO A 80 12.79 -8.14 7.63
C PRO A 80 13.28 -9.08 8.74
N PRO A 81 14.58 -9.41 8.78
CA PRO A 81 15.16 -10.18 9.86
C PRO A 81 15.11 -9.43 11.19
N HIS A 82 15.11 -8.10 11.16
CA HIS A 82 15.04 -7.22 12.32
C HIS A 82 13.84 -6.28 12.20
N VAL A 83 13.37 -5.76 13.32
CA VAL A 83 12.38 -4.68 13.37
C VAL A 83 12.90 -3.49 12.59
N ARG A 84 12.05 -2.86 11.80
CA ARG A 84 12.37 -1.62 11.08
C ARG A 84 11.85 -0.44 11.87
N GLU A 85 12.80 0.40 12.30
CA GLU A 85 12.48 1.65 12.94
C GLU A 85 11.99 2.66 11.89
N VAL A 86 10.90 3.37 12.22
CA VAL A 86 10.20 4.29 11.34
C VAL A 86 10.08 5.66 11.98
N ALA A 87 10.30 6.70 11.20
CA ALA A 87 9.97 8.08 11.57
C ALA A 87 8.77 8.60 10.79
N ILE A 88 7.99 9.48 11.41
CA ILE A 88 6.96 10.27 10.72
C ILE A 88 7.28 11.75 10.82
N VAL A 89 7.20 12.48 9.71
CA VAL A 89 7.45 13.93 9.65
C VAL A 89 6.17 14.64 9.25
N GLY A 90 5.74 15.57 10.11
CA GLY A 90 4.47 16.28 10.01
C GLY A 90 3.40 15.67 10.91
N MET A 91 3.21 16.23 12.10
CA MET A 91 2.18 15.78 13.07
C MET A 91 0.90 16.63 12.98
N GLY A 92 0.45 16.87 11.73
CA GLY A 92 -0.88 17.41 11.43
C GLY A 92 -1.99 16.36 11.67
N HIS A 93 -3.20 16.61 11.19
CA HIS A 93 -4.32 15.66 11.32
C HIS A 93 -3.98 14.31 10.67
N LEU A 94 -3.43 14.32 9.45
CA LEU A 94 -3.07 13.10 8.73
C LEU A 94 -1.95 12.34 9.44
N GLY A 95 -0.87 13.00 9.84
CA GLY A 95 0.25 12.38 10.52
C GLY A 95 -0.16 11.70 11.82
N ARG A 96 -0.97 12.38 12.65
CA ARG A 96 -1.51 11.80 13.89
C ARG A 96 -2.41 10.59 13.62
N SER A 97 -3.25 10.65 12.60
CA SER A 97 -4.11 9.52 12.21
C SER A 97 -3.29 8.32 11.74
N ILE A 98 -2.25 8.54 10.94
CA ILE A 98 -1.34 7.48 10.49
C ILE A 98 -0.55 6.90 11.67
N ALA A 99 -0.03 7.75 12.58
CA ALA A 99 0.67 7.28 13.76
C ALA A 99 -0.22 6.37 14.62
N ALA A 100 -1.45 6.80 14.92
CA ALA A 100 -2.42 5.99 15.66
C ALA A 100 -2.79 4.68 14.94
N TYR A 101 -2.86 4.69 13.61
CA TYR A 101 -3.15 3.50 12.81
C TYR A 101 -2.02 2.48 12.82
N LEU A 102 -0.75 2.92 12.83
CA LEU A 102 0.42 2.05 12.70
C LEU A 102 0.86 1.44 14.02
N VAL A 103 0.58 2.07 15.15
CA VAL A 103 0.88 1.52 16.47
C VAL A 103 0.20 0.15 16.62
N ASP A 104 0.97 -0.85 17.03
CA ASP A 104 0.54 -2.24 17.27
C ASP A 104 0.03 -3.03 16.04
N ARG A 105 0.11 -2.45 14.83
CA ARG A 105 -0.37 -3.12 13.61
C ARG A 105 0.62 -4.11 13.01
N SER A 106 1.90 -3.91 13.25
CA SER A 106 2.93 -4.80 12.69
C SER A 106 4.07 -4.99 13.69
N PRO A 107 4.36 -6.22 14.11
CA PRO A 107 5.47 -6.48 15.02
C PRO A 107 6.84 -6.25 14.38
N LYS A 108 6.89 -6.00 13.08
CA LYS A 108 8.13 -5.80 12.29
C LYS A 108 8.35 -4.37 11.83
N ILE A 109 7.42 -3.46 12.12
CA ILE A 109 7.48 -2.03 11.79
C ILE A 109 7.15 -1.26 13.06
N HIS A 110 8.11 -0.51 13.57
CA HIS A 110 8.00 0.20 14.81
C HIS A 110 8.15 1.71 14.59
N LEU A 111 7.09 2.47 14.85
CA LEU A 111 7.13 3.92 14.79
C LEU A 111 7.77 4.46 16.07
N THR A 112 9.00 5.01 15.96
CA THR A 112 9.84 5.38 17.10
C THR A 112 10.06 6.85 17.29
N ALA A 113 9.85 7.66 16.24
CA ALA A 113 10.04 9.10 16.29
C ALA A 113 9.02 9.81 15.41
N ALA A 114 8.50 10.93 15.90
CA ALA A 114 7.71 11.88 15.15
C ALA A 114 8.45 13.23 15.10
N PHE A 115 8.23 13.99 14.05
CA PHE A 115 8.85 15.32 13.86
C PHE A 115 7.79 16.34 13.43
N ASP A 116 7.90 17.54 13.95
CA ASP A 116 7.08 18.69 13.53
C ASP A 116 7.87 19.98 13.71
N VAL A 117 7.45 21.02 13.02
CA VAL A 117 8.01 22.40 13.17
C VAL A 117 7.26 23.20 14.24
N ASN A 118 6.03 22.81 14.57
CA ASN A 118 5.20 23.53 15.53
C ASN A 118 5.69 23.29 16.98
N PRO A 119 6.11 24.34 17.72
CA PRO A 119 6.60 24.22 19.09
C PRO A 119 5.59 23.59 20.06
N ASP A 120 4.28 23.75 19.84
CA ASP A 120 3.24 23.17 20.69
C ASP A 120 3.18 21.63 20.61
N LYS A 121 3.77 21.05 19.58
CA LYS A 121 3.83 19.60 19.38
C LYS A 121 5.17 19.00 19.79
N ILE A 122 6.23 19.83 19.82
CA ILE A 122 7.57 19.39 20.17
C ILE A 122 7.62 19.03 21.66
N GLY A 123 8.16 17.86 21.97
CA GLY A 123 8.19 17.31 23.32
C GLY A 123 6.91 16.56 23.73
N ALA A 124 5.83 16.66 22.97
CA ALA A 124 4.62 15.87 23.18
C ALA A 124 4.81 14.43 22.70
N THR A 125 3.91 13.55 23.13
CA THR A 125 3.86 12.15 22.71
C THR A 125 2.53 11.89 22.01
N PHE A 126 2.59 11.33 20.79
CA PHE A 126 1.41 10.98 20.00
C PHE A 126 1.34 9.47 19.80
N SER A 127 0.29 8.84 20.32
CA SER A 127 0.12 7.38 20.28
C SER A 127 1.36 6.60 20.81
N GLY A 128 1.99 7.10 21.88
CA GLY A 128 3.21 6.50 22.43
C GLY A 128 4.51 6.91 21.75
N VAL A 129 4.46 7.71 20.66
CA VAL A 129 5.62 8.13 19.89
C VAL A 129 6.04 9.55 20.27
N PRO A 130 7.29 9.79 20.71
CA PRO A 130 7.78 11.12 21.06
C PRO A 130 7.96 11.99 19.80
N CYS A 131 7.56 13.28 19.91
CA CYS A 131 7.67 14.27 18.84
C CYS A 131 8.87 15.21 19.09
N TYR A 132 9.73 15.31 18.10
CA TYR A 132 10.95 16.12 18.10
C TYR A 132 10.81 17.32 17.14
N SER A 133 11.65 18.34 17.33
CA SER A 133 11.84 19.37 16.30
C SER A 133 12.45 18.75 15.03
N VAL A 134 12.00 19.20 13.86
CA VAL A 134 12.60 18.82 12.56
C VAL A 134 14.11 19.13 12.51
N GLU A 135 14.59 20.13 13.24
CA GLU A 135 16.01 20.44 13.37
C GLU A 135 16.85 19.25 13.92
N LYS A 136 16.23 18.39 14.76
CA LYS A 136 16.87 17.19 15.32
C LYS A 136 16.69 15.94 14.45
N LEU A 137 16.09 16.07 13.26
CA LEU A 137 15.74 14.94 12.41
C LEU A 137 16.97 14.06 12.11
N THR A 138 18.04 14.64 11.62
CA THR A 138 19.25 13.91 11.23
C THR A 138 19.88 13.18 12.43
N GLU A 139 19.96 13.84 13.57
CA GLU A 139 20.52 13.27 14.81
C GLU A 139 19.69 12.08 15.29
N VAL A 140 18.36 12.27 15.44
CA VAL A 140 17.46 11.23 15.99
C VAL A 140 17.35 10.05 15.02
N VAL A 141 17.23 10.30 13.71
CA VAL A 141 17.14 9.25 12.69
C VAL A 141 18.40 8.39 12.70
N SER A 142 19.59 9.01 12.69
CA SER A 142 20.86 8.29 12.68
C SER A 142 21.09 7.53 14.00
N SER A 143 20.88 8.16 15.16
CA SER A 143 21.12 7.54 16.46
C SER A 143 20.20 6.36 16.77
N ARG A 144 18.99 6.36 16.24
CA ARG A 144 18.00 5.29 16.43
C ARG A 144 18.02 4.23 15.33
N GLY A 145 18.87 4.37 14.31
CA GLY A 145 18.91 3.44 13.18
C GLY A 145 17.62 3.41 12.37
N ILE A 146 16.93 4.55 12.26
CA ILE A 146 15.65 4.64 11.52
C ILE A 146 15.94 4.48 10.03
N VAL A 147 15.27 3.54 9.38
CA VAL A 147 15.48 3.20 7.97
C VAL A 147 14.30 3.56 7.08
N LEU A 148 13.13 3.85 7.66
CA LEU A 148 11.91 4.21 6.94
C LEU A 148 11.41 5.57 7.41
N GLY A 149 10.96 6.40 6.45
CA GLY A 149 10.33 7.70 6.69
C GLY A 149 8.91 7.75 6.17
N ILE A 150 8.02 8.41 6.89
CA ILE A 150 6.66 8.73 6.44
C ILE A 150 6.58 10.25 6.35
N LEU A 151 6.21 10.78 5.17
CA LEU A 151 6.03 12.20 4.93
C LEU A 151 4.56 12.57 4.91
N THR A 152 4.16 13.43 5.82
CA THR A 152 2.81 14.01 5.93
C THR A 152 2.88 15.53 6.08
N VAL A 153 3.89 16.12 5.48
CA VAL A 153 4.13 17.58 5.43
C VAL A 153 3.44 18.20 4.21
N PRO A 154 3.22 19.53 4.20
CA PRO A 154 2.78 20.25 3.02
C PRO A 154 3.71 20.07 1.82
N ALA A 155 3.17 20.22 0.61
CA ALA A 155 3.87 19.98 -0.65
C ALA A 155 5.20 20.74 -0.76
N GLU A 156 5.19 22.01 -0.34
CA GLU A 156 6.34 22.92 -0.37
C GLU A 156 7.52 22.49 0.50
N HIS A 157 7.29 21.66 1.52
CA HIS A 157 8.32 21.16 2.43
C HIS A 157 8.74 19.72 2.16
N ALA A 158 8.03 19.00 1.27
CA ALA A 158 8.21 17.57 1.09
C ALA A 158 9.58 17.20 0.50
N GLN A 159 10.05 17.94 -0.50
CA GLN A 159 11.35 17.68 -1.15
C GLN A 159 12.51 17.84 -0.17
N GLU A 160 12.56 18.97 0.53
CA GLU A 160 13.61 19.24 1.51
C GLU A 160 13.63 18.20 2.64
N THR A 161 12.45 17.86 3.17
CA THR A 161 12.31 16.84 4.22
C THR A 161 12.78 15.47 3.74
N ALA A 162 12.42 15.08 2.51
CA ALA A 162 12.87 13.81 1.93
C ALA A 162 14.40 13.76 1.79
N GLU A 163 15.03 14.86 1.38
CA GLU A 163 16.48 14.96 1.30
C GLU A 163 17.17 14.90 2.67
N GLN A 164 16.57 15.50 3.69
CA GLN A 164 17.06 15.41 5.07
C GLN A 164 17.00 13.96 5.59
N LEU A 165 15.88 13.27 5.37
CA LEU A 165 15.75 11.84 5.69
C LEU A 165 16.77 10.97 4.95
N ALA A 166 17.00 11.26 3.66
CA ALA A 166 17.96 10.56 2.83
C ALA A 166 19.40 10.73 3.37
N ARG A 167 19.77 11.96 3.73
CA ARG A 167 21.08 12.27 4.34
C ARG A 167 21.26 11.60 5.72
N ALA A 168 20.17 11.47 6.47
CA ALA A 168 20.16 10.80 7.78
C ALA A 168 20.26 9.26 7.71
N GLY A 169 20.17 8.66 6.51
CA GLY A 169 20.32 7.22 6.30
C GLY A 169 19.03 6.45 6.04
N VAL A 170 17.89 7.13 5.88
CA VAL A 170 16.62 6.50 5.46
C VAL A 170 16.77 5.90 4.07
N THR A 171 16.26 4.69 3.88
CA THR A 171 16.32 3.92 2.63
C THR A 171 14.96 3.69 1.98
N GLY A 172 13.87 4.02 2.67
CA GLY A 172 12.50 3.95 2.14
C GLY A 172 11.63 5.08 2.67
N ILE A 173 10.84 5.69 1.79
CA ILE A 173 9.96 6.80 2.12
C ILE A 173 8.54 6.49 1.64
N LEU A 174 7.57 6.59 2.54
CA LEU A 174 6.15 6.61 2.23
C LEU A 174 5.70 8.07 2.17
N ASN A 175 5.41 8.58 0.97
CA ASN A 175 5.08 9.97 0.74
C ASN A 175 3.58 10.19 0.60
N PHE A 176 3.01 11.00 1.48
CA PHE A 176 1.61 11.45 1.41
C PHE A 176 1.47 12.89 0.92
N ALA A 177 2.58 13.61 0.70
CA ALA A 177 2.52 14.92 0.09
C ALA A 177 2.21 14.79 -1.42
N PRO A 178 1.34 15.64 -1.99
CA PRO A 178 0.88 15.53 -3.37
C PRO A 178 1.93 16.06 -4.37
N VAL A 179 3.17 15.60 -4.25
CA VAL A 179 4.31 15.96 -5.11
C VAL A 179 5.20 14.78 -5.38
N CYS A 180 5.82 14.75 -6.57
CA CYS A 180 6.87 13.79 -6.88
C CYS A 180 8.18 14.21 -6.24
N LEU A 181 8.81 13.29 -5.52
CA LEU A 181 10.11 13.52 -4.86
C LEU A 181 11.27 13.15 -5.79
N HIS A 182 12.25 14.05 -5.90
CA HIS A 182 13.47 13.84 -6.66
C HIS A 182 14.64 13.53 -5.71
N ILE A 183 14.79 12.24 -5.39
CA ILE A 183 15.84 11.75 -4.48
C ILE A 183 16.62 10.59 -5.14
N PRO A 184 17.82 10.25 -4.65
CA PRO A 184 18.64 9.20 -5.25
C PRO A 184 17.91 7.85 -5.39
N GLU A 185 18.07 7.14 -6.51
CA GLU A 185 17.43 5.85 -6.84
C GLU A 185 17.66 4.74 -5.79
N LYS A 186 18.68 4.87 -4.96
CA LYS A 186 18.94 3.93 -3.85
C LYS A 186 17.87 3.97 -2.77
N ILE A 187 17.06 5.03 -2.72
CA ILE A 187 15.97 5.21 -1.77
C ILE A 187 14.67 4.87 -2.47
N HIS A 188 13.94 3.91 -1.93
CA HIS A 188 12.62 3.56 -2.47
C HIS A 188 11.57 4.56 -1.99
N VAL A 189 10.83 5.16 -2.92
CA VAL A 189 9.69 6.05 -2.61
C VAL A 189 8.40 5.39 -3.07
N GLU A 190 7.44 5.34 -2.17
CA GLU A 190 6.07 4.99 -2.48
C GLU A 190 5.18 6.21 -2.24
N ASN A 191 4.46 6.65 -3.29
CA ASN A 191 3.57 7.80 -3.21
C ASN A 191 2.14 7.34 -2.95
N ILE A 192 1.50 7.90 -1.93
CA ILE A 192 0.10 7.66 -1.58
C ILE A 192 -0.69 8.95 -1.84
N ASP A 193 -1.28 9.06 -3.02
CA ASP A 193 -2.15 10.17 -3.39
C ASP A 193 -3.62 9.72 -3.39
N MET A 194 -4.36 10.17 -2.38
CA MET A 194 -5.78 9.85 -2.23
C MET A 194 -6.64 10.54 -3.28
N THR A 195 -6.20 11.72 -3.79
CA THR A 195 -6.93 12.46 -4.83
C THR A 195 -6.88 11.69 -6.14
N VAL A 196 -5.69 11.26 -6.56
CA VAL A 196 -5.50 10.41 -7.75
C VAL A 196 -6.29 9.10 -7.63
N ALA A 197 -6.29 8.48 -6.44
CA ALA A 197 -7.07 7.27 -6.21
C ALA A 197 -8.58 7.54 -6.35
N LEU A 198 -9.08 8.67 -5.83
CA LEU A 198 -10.49 9.05 -5.92
C LEU A 198 -10.90 9.43 -7.34
N GLU A 199 -10.06 10.16 -8.08
CA GLU A 199 -10.27 10.48 -9.50
C GLU A 199 -10.41 9.21 -10.34
N LYS A 200 -9.56 8.21 -10.10
CA LYS A 200 -9.65 6.91 -10.75
C LYS A 200 -10.98 6.21 -10.44
N VAL A 201 -11.44 6.24 -9.18
CA VAL A 201 -12.74 5.69 -8.79
C VAL A 201 -13.86 6.44 -9.51
N GLY A 202 -13.82 7.78 -9.55
CA GLY A 202 -14.80 8.62 -10.24
C GLY A 202 -14.88 8.32 -11.73
N PHE A 203 -13.72 8.19 -12.39
CA PHE A 203 -13.66 7.84 -13.81
C PHE A 203 -14.39 6.53 -14.13
N PHE A 204 -14.14 5.48 -13.36
CA PHE A 204 -14.78 4.18 -13.58
C PHE A 204 -16.25 4.14 -13.12
N ALA A 205 -16.62 4.87 -12.09
CA ALA A 205 -18.00 4.98 -11.64
C ALA A 205 -18.90 5.66 -12.67
N CYS A 206 -18.45 6.75 -13.31
CA CYS A 206 -19.18 7.45 -14.36
C CYS A 206 -19.28 6.64 -15.66
N GLY A 207 -18.30 5.81 -15.98
CA GLY A 207 -18.29 4.96 -17.18
C GLY A 207 -19.33 3.83 -17.16
N SER A 208 -19.75 3.39 -15.99
CA SER A 208 -20.76 2.33 -15.83
C SER A 208 -22.19 2.82 -16.09
N HIS A 209 -22.49 4.11 -15.93
CA HIS A 209 -23.81 4.69 -16.18
C HIS A 209 -24.11 4.91 -17.68
N ARG A 210 -23.09 5.11 -18.51
CA ARG A 210 -23.27 5.29 -19.98
C ARG A 210 -23.66 4.00 -20.72
N ARG A 211 -23.45 2.82 -20.13
CA ARG A 211 -23.82 1.53 -20.76
C ARG A 211 -25.28 1.10 -20.52
N LYS A 212 -26.02 1.73 -19.60
CA LYS A 212 -27.42 1.40 -19.33
C LYS A 212 -28.43 2.28 -20.07
N GLY A 213 -28.00 3.38 -20.71
CA GLY A 213 -28.88 4.34 -21.37
C GLY A 213 -29.17 4.09 -22.84
N ASN A 214 -28.64 3.02 -23.49
CA ASN A 214 -28.73 2.83 -24.94
C ASN A 214 -29.48 1.55 -25.37
N ILE A 215 -30.37 0.99 -24.53
CA ILE A 215 -31.12 -0.24 -24.87
C ILE A 215 -32.64 0.01 -25.05
N ASP A 216 -33.16 1.19 -24.68
CA ASP A 216 -34.62 1.40 -24.66
C ASP A 216 -35.19 2.36 -25.73
N ASP A 217 -34.53 2.56 -26.89
CA ASP A 217 -35.04 3.50 -27.89
C ASP A 217 -35.18 2.91 -29.33
N HIS A 218 -35.56 1.66 -29.47
CA HIS A 218 -35.96 1.07 -30.74
C HIS A 218 -37.14 0.09 -30.59
N SER A 219 -38.31 0.59 -30.12
CA SER A 219 -39.56 -0.14 -30.31
C SER A 219 -40.77 0.78 -30.19
N SER A 220 -41.00 1.62 -31.21
CA SER A 220 -42.38 2.12 -31.52
C SER A 220 -42.35 2.95 -32.76
N THR A 221 -42.48 2.32 -33.92
CA THR A 221 -43.12 2.88 -35.12
C THR A 221 -43.40 1.75 -36.14
N SER A 222 -44.64 1.26 -36.14
CA SER A 222 -45.29 0.79 -37.36
C SER A 222 -46.69 0.32 -37.03
N ASN A 223 -47.65 1.18 -37.20
CA ASN A 223 -49.01 0.77 -37.69
C ASN A 223 -49.67 2.04 -38.23
N ILE A 224 -49.59 2.23 -39.53
CA ILE A 224 -50.48 3.09 -40.25
C ILE A 224 -51.38 2.15 -41.08
N ASP A 225 -52.63 2.12 -40.62
CA ASP A 225 -53.75 1.42 -41.24
C ASP A 225 -54.13 2.12 -42.56
N GLN A 226 -54.19 1.34 -43.63
CA GLN A 226 -54.82 1.75 -44.91
C GLN A 226 -56.20 1.11 -44.98
N THR A 227 -57.23 1.94 -44.93
CA THR A 227 -58.50 1.60 -45.54
C THR A 227 -59.10 2.85 -46.20
N ALA A 228 -59.11 2.79 -47.50
CA ALA A 228 -59.99 3.61 -48.35
C ALA A 228 -61.39 2.94 -48.42
N PRO A 229 -62.45 3.60 -48.90
CA PRO A 229 -62.70 3.74 -50.33
C PRO A 229 -62.64 5.17 -50.83
#